data_107c835f802f60358976b566224a2e88
#
_entry.id   107c835f802f60358976b566224a2e88
#
_cell.length_a   1.000
_cell.length_b   1.000
_cell.length_c   1.000
_cell.angle_alpha   90.00
_cell.angle_beta   90.00
_cell.angle_gamma   90.00
#
_symmetry.space_group_name_H-M   'P 1'
#
loop_
_entity.id
_entity.type
_entity.pdbx_description
1 polymer ?
#
loop_
_entity_poly.entity_id
_entity_poly.type
_entity_poly.pdbx_seq_one_letter_code
_entity_poly.pdbx_strand_id
1 'polypeptide(L)'
;MSDTRYILAIDQGTTSSRAIVFDENGRSVSVAQQEFPQHFPNSGWVEHDPEDLWNTVVAVCKEALGRVDIAQVAAIGITNQRETTVVWDRKTGKAIYNAIVWQDRRTASLCHELKKRDPKLEEAVNAKSGLLIDPYFSATKVAWILDHVSGARARAEQGDLAFGTVDSFLLWRLTGGKSHATDATNAARTNLFNIRENAWDDELCDIFRVPRNMLPDVKDCAADFGVTDADLFGAEIPVFGIAGDQQAAAFGQCCFEPGDIKSTYGTGCFVILNTGDEAVTSQHRLLTTVGYRINGKTSYAIEGAIFVAGAAVQWLRDGLGIIKSAAETEGLAKSLDDNHGVYLVPAFTGLGAPYWDPDARGAIFGLTRDTGPREFVRAALESVCYQTFDLFEAMAADGVSPKAVRVDGGMVANDWMCQMLSDVLGISVERPEVTETTALGAAYLAGLQAGIYRDLDHISEKWHLDASFEPDIEPGRRQGLLNGWKDAVKRVQTSPSD
;
A
#
# COMPACT_ATOMS: atom_id res chain seq x y z
N MET A 1 10.53 -27.75 -27.61
CA MET A 1 9.74 -26.58 -27.24
C MET A 1 10.25 -26.19 -25.87
N SER A 2 10.58 -24.93 -25.61
CA SER A 2 11.05 -24.52 -24.28
C SER A 2 9.90 -24.70 -23.29
N ASP A 3 10.18 -25.34 -22.17
CA ASP A 3 9.23 -25.60 -21.06
C ASP A 3 9.00 -24.33 -20.23
N THR A 4 9.18 -23.14 -20.83
CA THR A 4 9.06 -21.83 -20.16
C THR A 4 7.63 -21.64 -19.68
N ARG A 5 7.47 -21.43 -18.37
CA ARG A 5 6.17 -21.12 -17.76
C ARG A 5 6.12 -19.64 -17.41
N TYR A 6 4.96 -19.02 -17.66
CA TYR A 6 4.72 -17.62 -17.36
C TYR A 6 3.74 -17.46 -16.19
N ILE A 7 3.81 -16.33 -15.53
CA ILE A 7 2.85 -15.91 -14.50
C ILE A 7 2.32 -14.54 -14.91
N LEU A 8 1.00 -14.38 -14.95
CA LEU A 8 0.35 -13.09 -15.12
C LEU A 8 0.15 -12.45 -13.74
N ALA A 9 0.71 -11.29 -13.51
CA ALA A 9 0.41 -10.45 -12.36
C ALA A 9 -0.55 -9.34 -12.75
N ILE A 10 -1.64 -9.20 -12.00
CA ILE A 10 -2.60 -8.10 -12.08
C ILE A 10 -2.29 -7.15 -10.92
N ASP A 11 -1.92 -5.93 -11.23
CA ASP A 11 -1.68 -4.86 -10.25
C ASP A 11 -2.75 -3.77 -10.44
N GLN A 12 -3.77 -3.78 -9.56
CA GLN A 12 -4.85 -2.83 -9.60
C GLN A 12 -4.54 -1.69 -8.60
N GLY A 13 -3.89 -0.63 -9.09
CA GLY A 13 -3.51 0.54 -8.31
C GLY A 13 -4.63 1.57 -8.15
N THR A 14 -4.33 2.68 -7.47
CA THR A 14 -5.33 3.74 -7.19
C THR A 14 -5.71 4.53 -8.46
N THR A 15 -4.81 4.69 -9.42
CA THR A 15 -5.03 5.53 -10.61
C THR A 15 -5.00 4.76 -11.92
N SER A 16 -4.51 3.54 -11.91
CA SER A 16 -4.36 2.70 -13.10
C SER A 16 -4.41 1.22 -12.76
N SER A 17 -4.82 0.42 -13.75
CA SER A 17 -4.66 -1.04 -13.74
C SER A 17 -3.46 -1.41 -14.59
N ARG A 18 -2.67 -2.37 -14.13
CA ARG A 18 -1.49 -2.89 -14.82
C ARG A 18 -1.53 -4.40 -14.87
N ALA A 19 -1.07 -4.98 -15.97
CA ALA A 19 -0.84 -6.40 -16.10
C ALA A 19 0.60 -6.64 -16.57
N ILE A 20 1.31 -7.53 -15.89
CA ILE A 20 2.69 -7.88 -16.21
C ILE A 20 2.77 -9.40 -16.31
N VAL A 21 3.31 -9.89 -17.43
CA VAL A 21 3.69 -11.29 -17.57
C VAL A 21 5.14 -11.44 -17.16
N PHE A 22 5.40 -12.29 -16.18
CA PHE A 22 6.73 -12.64 -15.72
C PHE A 22 7.14 -14.04 -16.19
N ASP A 23 8.42 -14.23 -16.47
CA ASP A 23 9.00 -15.56 -16.63
C ASP A 23 9.30 -16.20 -15.23
N GLU A 24 9.76 -17.45 -15.23
CA GLU A 24 10.11 -18.19 -14.03
C GLU A 24 11.30 -17.61 -13.24
N ASN A 25 12.03 -16.65 -13.83
CA ASN A 25 13.12 -15.93 -13.18
C ASN A 25 12.69 -14.57 -12.61
N GLY A 26 11.39 -14.24 -12.67
CA GLY A 26 10.87 -12.95 -12.22
C GLY A 26 11.15 -11.78 -13.19
N ARG A 27 11.54 -12.06 -14.44
CA ARG A 27 11.78 -11.03 -15.45
C ARG A 27 10.49 -10.69 -16.18
N SER A 28 10.21 -9.41 -16.33
CA SER A 28 9.07 -8.91 -17.08
C SER A 28 9.25 -9.23 -18.58
N VAL A 29 8.28 -9.94 -19.14
CA VAL A 29 8.23 -10.32 -20.56
C VAL A 29 7.26 -9.44 -21.34
N SER A 30 6.16 -9.04 -20.70
CA SER A 30 5.11 -8.21 -21.31
C SER A 30 4.50 -7.33 -20.24
N VAL A 31 4.21 -6.07 -20.59
CA VAL A 31 3.58 -5.09 -19.69
C VAL A 31 2.47 -4.37 -20.47
N ALA A 32 1.33 -4.20 -19.83
CA ALA A 32 0.26 -3.32 -20.27
C ALA A 32 -0.28 -2.53 -19.08
N GLN A 33 -0.63 -1.26 -19.30
CA GLN A 33 -1.16 -0.37 -18.26
C GLN A 33 -2.22 0.55 -18.84
N GLN A 34 -3.27 0.81 -18.08
CA GLN A 34 -4.33 1.73 -18.44
C GLN A 34 -4.80 2.51 -17.21
N GLU A 35 -4.87 3.83 -17.33
CA GLU A 35 -5.48 4.71 -16.33
C GLU A 35 -7.02 4.62 -16.41
N PHE A 36 -7.69 4.98 -15.30
CA PHE A 36 -9.14 5.08 -15.21
C PHE A 36 -9.55 6.35 -14.46
N PRO A 37 -10.81 6.83 -14.68
CA PRO A 37 -11.29 8.05 -14.08
C PRO A 37 -11.35 7.98 -12.53
N GLN A 38 -11.00 9.09 -11.90
CA GLN A 38 -11.17 9.30 -10.46
C GLN A 38 -12.38 10.22 -10.25
N HIS A 39 -13.28 9.89 -9.30
CA HIS A 39 -14.47 10.68 -9.03
C HIS A 39 -14.38 11.35 -7.65
N PHE A 40 -14.66 12.65 -7.61
CA PHE A 40 -14.60 13.47 -6.40
C PHE A 40 -15.96 14.17 -6.17
N PRO A 41 -17.03 13.42 -5.80
CA PRO A 41 -18.40 13.98 -5.75
C PRO A 41 -18.60 15.07 -4.70
N ASN A 42 -17.82 15.04 -3.62
CA ASN A 42 -17.82 16.06 -2.57
C ASN A 42 -16.39 16.27 -2.04
N SER A 43 -16.20 17.32 -1.25
CA SER A 43 -14.90 17.57 -0.58
C SER A 43 -14.51 16.40 0.31
N GLY A 44 -13.31 15.86 0.09
CA GLY A 44 -12.79 14.70 0.82
C GLY A 44 -13.40 13.34 0.43
N TRP A 45 -14.28 13.29 -0.59
CA TRP A 45 -14.82 12.05 -1.14
C TRP A 45 -14.00 11.61 -2.34
N VAL A 46 -13.69 10.32 -2.40
CA VAL A 46 -12.95 9.71 -3.51
C VAL A 46 -13.62 8.40 -3.88
N GLU A 47 -14.02 8.27 -5.13
CA GLU A 47 -14.74 7.09 -5.64
C GLU A 47 -14.15 6.60 -6.97
N HIS A 48 -14.24 5.29 -7.18
CA HIS A 48 -14.02 4.65 -8.48
C HIS A 48 -15.32 3.98 -8.96
N ASP A 49 -15.57 4.02 -10.27
CA ASP A 49 -16.58 3.15 -10.86
C ASP A 49 -16.04 1.71 -10.88
N PRO A 50 -16.69 0.73 -10.22
CA PRO A 50 -16.27 -0.65 -10.24
C PRO A 50 -16.18 -1.27 -11.66
N GLU A 51 -16.96 -0.76 -12.60
CA GLU A 51 -16.88 -1.22 -14.00
C GLU A 51 -15.63 -0.67 -14.70
N ASP A 52 -15.16 0.53 -14.37
CA ASP A 52 -13.87 1.04 -14.86
C ASP A 52 -12.70 0.21 -14.34
N LEU A 53 -12.71 -0.17 -13.05
CA LEU A 53 -11.72 -1.09 -12.48
C LEU A 53 -11.71 -2.43 -13.23
N TRP A 54 -12.87 -3.03 -13.42
CA TRP A 54 -13.02 -4.29 -14.13
C TRP A 54 -12.56 -4.22 -15.59
N ASN A 55 -13.08 -3.23 -16.34
CA ASN A 55 -12.83 -3.11 -17.77
C ASN A 55 -11.35 -2.86 -18.07
N THR A 56 -10.70 -1.97 -17.27
CA THR A 56 -9.27 -1.72 -17.44
C THR A 56 -8.42 -2.93 -17.09
N VAL A 57 -8.75 -3.68 -16.02
CA VAL A 57 -8.05 -4.93 -15.68
C VAL A 57 -8.16 -5.94 -16.82
N VAL A 58 -9.37 -6.17 -17.37
CA VAL A 58 -9.55 -7.12 -18.49
C VAL A 58 -8.79 -6.65 -19.73
N ALA A 59 -8.81 -5.35 -20.04
CA ALA A 59 -8.12 -4.80 -21.21
C ALA A 59 -6.59 -5.01 -21.10
N VAL A 60 -5.98 -4.63 -19.98
CA VAL A 60 -4.53 -4.78 -19.80
C VAL A 60 -4.09 -6.25 -19.73
N CYS A 61 -4.92 -7.14 -19.15
CA CYS A 61 -4.65 -8.57 -19.16
C CYS A 61 -4.64 -9.13 -20.58
N LYS A 62 -5.64 -8.79 -21.41
CA LYS A 62 -5.69 -9.22 -22.82
C LYS A 62 -4.49 -8.71 -23.61
N GLU A 63 -4.11 -7.46 -23.42
CA GLU A 63 -2.94 -6.88 -24.10
C GLU A 63 -1.65 -7.59 -23.69
N ALA A 64 -1.42 -7.78 -22.37
CA ALA A 64 -0.22 -8.43 -21.88
C ALA A 64 -0.12 -9.90 -22.32
N LEU A 65 -1.23 -10.65 -22.22
CA LEU A 65 -1.31 -12.05 -22.64
C LEU A 65 -1.16 -12.22 -24.15
N GLY A 66 -1.58 -11.23 -24.96
CA GLY A 66 -1.46 -11.27 -26.41
C GLY A 66 -0.02 -11.37 -26.95
N ARG A 67 0.99 -11.24 -26.08
CA ARG A 67 2.43 -11.30 -26.42
C ARG A 67 3.10 -12.62 -26.05
N VAL A 68 2.36 -13.55 -25.43
CA VAL A 68 2.85 -14.87 -25.02
C VAL A 68 1.86 -15.97 -25.43
N ASP A 69 2.31 -17.22 -25.43
CA ASP A 69 1.41 -18.34 -25.60
C ASP A 69 0.64 -18.56 -24.28
N ILE A 70 -0.69 -18.39 -24.32
CA ILE A 70 -1.56 -18.53 -23.17
C ILE A 70 -1.48 -19.92 -22.52
N ALA A 71 -1.18 -20.96 -23.31
CA ALA A 71 -1.00 -22.33 -22.81
C ALA A 71 0.22 -22.47 -21.88
N GLN A 72 1.15 -21.51 -21.91
CA GLN A 72 2.33 -21.45 -21.05
C GLN A 72 2.09 -20.60 -19.79
N VAL A 73 0.93 -19.96 -19.63
CA VAL A 73 0.59 -19.18 -18.44
C VAL A 73 0.11 -20.11 -17.33
N ALA A 74 0.94 -20.33 -16.35
CA ALA A 74 0.70 -21.30 -15.28
C ALA A 74 -0.30 -20.79 -14.23
N ALA A 75 -0.31 -19.49 -13.95
CA ALA A 75 -1.18 -18.91 -12.92
C ALA A 75 -1.31 -17.39 -13.07
N ILE A 76 -2.32 -16.84 -12.36
CA ILE A 76 -2.53 -15.42 -12.13
C ILE A 76 -2.24 -15.11 -10.66
N GLY A 77 -1.49 -14.01 -10.42
CA GLY A 77 -1.39 -13.34 -9.13
C GLY A 77 -2.11 -11.99 -9.18
N ILE A 78 -2.83 -11.65 -8.11
CA ILE A 78 -3.55 -10.37 -7.99
C ILE A 78 -2.94 -9.57 -6.84
N THR A 79 -2.63 -8.32 -7.10
CA THR A 79 -2.36 -7.32 -6.07
C THR A 79 -3.22 -6.09 -6.33
N ASN A 80 -3.57 -5.37 -5.27
CA ASN A 80 -4.55 -4.30 -5.37
C ASN A 80 -4.29 -3.19 -4.35
N GLN A 81 -4.79 -1.99 -4.67
CA GLN A 81 -5.00 -0.94 -3.69
C GLN A 81 -5.83 -1.49 -2.53
N ARG A 82 -5.32 -1.38 -1.30
CA ARG A 82 -5.96 -1.94 -0.12
C ARG A 82 -7.14 -1.06 0.33
N GLU A 83 -7.97 -1.56 1.22
CA GLU A 83 -9.07 -0.91 1.94
C GLU A 83 -10.18 -0.33 1.05
N THR A 84 -9.96 -0.13 -0.24
CA THR A 84 -10.99 0.32 -1.19
C THR A 84 -12.13 -0.68 -1.20
N THR A 85 -13.34 -0.17 -0.96
CA THR A 85 -14.51 -0.96 -0.56
C THR A 85 -15.50 -1.07 -1.70
N VAL A 86 -15.86 -2.31 -2.08
CA VAL A 86 -16.89 -2.61 -3.07
C VAL A 86 -18.00 -3.44 -2.42
N VAL A 87 -19.26 -3.07 -2.68
CA VAL A 87 -20.43 -3.87 -2.29
C VAL A 87 -21.24 -4.16 -3.54
N TRP A 88 -21.56 -5.44 -3.76
CA TRP A 88 -22.26 -5.86 -4.98
C TRP A 88 -23.38 -6.87 -4.68
N ASP A 89 -24.30 -6.95 -5.60
CA ASP A 89 -25.39 -7.91 -5.60
C ASP A 89 -24.87 -9.29 -6.03
N ARG A 90 -25.05 -10.31 -5.19
CA ARG A 90 -24.53 -11.68 -5.46
C ARG A 90 -25.13 -12.32 -6.69
N LYS A 91 -26.38 -11.99 -7.03
CA LYS A 91 -27.08 -12.59 -8.16
C LYS A 91 -26.66 -12.00 -9.49
N THR A 92 -26.41 -10.69 -9.53
CA THR A 92 -26.12 -9.98 -10.78
C THR A 92 -24.64 -9.65 -10.95
N GLY A 93 -23.84 -9.71 -9.89
CA GLY A 93 -22.44 -9.28 -9.84
C GLY A 93 -22.26 -7.75 -9.97
N LYS A 94 -23.35 -6.98 -10.00
CA LYS A 94 -23.29 -5.52 -10.15
C LYS A 94 -23.08 -4.83 -8.80
N ALA A 95 -22.12 -3.91 -8.75
CA ALA A 95 -21.95 -3.06 -7.59
C ALA A 95 -23.21 -2.22 -7.34
N ILE A 96 -23.56 -2.03 -6.07
CA ILE A 96 -24.75 -1.24 -5.68
C ILE A 96 -24.42 0.24 -5.45
N TYR A 97 -23.13 0.57 -5.38
CA TYR A 97 -22.58 1.90 -5.24
C TYR A 97 -21.15 1.92 -5.84
N ASN A 98 -20.62 3.11 -6.13
CA ASN A 98 -19.23 3.26 -6.51
C ASN A 98 -18.29 2.69 -5.42
N ALA A 99 -17.12 2.20 -5.80
CA ALA A 99 -16.09 1.80 -4.85
C ALA A 99 -15.63 3.02 -4.04
N ILE A 100 -15.72 2.96 -2.72
CA ILE A 100 -15.21 4.03 -1.84
C ILE A 100 -13.73 3.78 -1.61
N VAL A 101 -12.89 4.71 -2.10
CA VAL A 101 -11.44 4.58 -2.11
C VAL A 101 -10.84 4.74 -0.71
N TRP A 102 -9.69 4.14 -0.46
CA TRP A 102 -8.95 4.22 0.80
C TRP A 102 -8.64 5.67 1.26
N GLN A 103 -8.50 6.60 0.33
CA GLN A 103 -8.26 8.04 0.58
C GLN A 103 -9.52 8.79 1.05
N ASP A 104 -10.71 8.20 0.89
CA ASP A 104 -11.99 8.85 1.17
C ASP A 104 -12.17 9.14 2.66
N ARG A 105 -12.64 10.34 2.98
CA ARG A 105 -12.80 10.81 4.38
C ARG A 105 -14.25 10.96 4.81
N ARG A 106 -15.25 10.51 3.99
CA ARG A 106 -16.70 10.70 4.29
C ARG A 106 -17.15 10.09 5.61
N THR A 107 -16.46 9.04 6.09
CA THR A 107 -16.79 8.36 7.34
C THR A 107 -16.01 8.91 8.55
N ALA A 108 -15.29 10.04 8.42
CA ALA A 108 -14.53 10.61 9.52
C ALA A 108 -15.40 11.00 10.72
N SER A 109 -16.62 11.52 10.48
CA SER A 109 -17.59 11.82 11.55
C SER A 109 -18.01 10.55 12.31
N LEU A 110 -18.28 9.45 11.58
CA LEU A 110 -18.62 8.16 12.21
C LEU A 110 -17.47 7.65 13.09
N CYS A 111 -16.23 7.73 12.60
CA CYS A 111 -15.05 7.35 13.38
C CYS A 111 -14.94 8.19 14.67
N HIS A 112 -15.16 9.51 14.55
CA HIS A 112 -15.15 10.40 15.70
C HIS A 112 -16.26 10.08 16.71
N GLU A 113 -17.48 9.81 16.25
CA GLU A 113 -18.62 9.42 17.10
C GLU A 113 -18.36 8.10 17.83
N LEU A 114 -17.77 7.09 17.15
CA LEU A 114 -17.40 5.82 17.76
C LEU A 114 -16.42 6.03 18.92
N LYS A 115 -15.34 6.79 18.70
CA LYS A 115 -14.33 7.10 19.72
C LYS A 115 -14.87 7.95 20.87
N LYS A 116 -15.80 8.87 20.58
CA LYS A 116 -16.45 9.70 21.61
C LYS A 116 -17.42 8.91 22.48
N ARG A 117 -18.14 7.93 21.88
CA ARG A 117 -19.10 7.08 22.59
C ARG A 117 -18.40 6.18 23.62
N ASP A 118 -17.26 5.64 23.26
CA ASP A 118 -16.44 4.81 24.14
C ASP A 118 -14.94 5.11 23.88
N PRO A 119 -14.27 5.84 24.79
CA PRO A 119 -12.85 6.15 24.65
C PRO A 119 -11.91 4.94 24.61
N LYS A 120 -12.36 3.75 25.09
CA LYS A 120 -11.56 2.52 25.04
C LYS A 120 -11.82 1.69 23.77
N LEU A 121 -12.76 2.10 22.94
CA LEU A 121 -13.15 1.33 21.78
C LEU A 121 -12.00 1.20 20.76
N GLU A 122 -11.23 2.27 20.56
CA GLU A 122 -10.08 2.23 19.66
C GLU A 122 -9.01 1.25 20.14
N GLU A 123 -8.76 1.19 21.44
CA GLU A 123 -7.84 0.22 22.04
C GLU A 123 -8.33 -1.22 21.84
N ALA A 124 -9.65 -1.48 22.06
CA ALA A 124 -10.24 -2.80 21.84
C ALA A 124 -10.20 -3.22 20.36
N VAL A 125 -10.49 -2.33 19.43
CA VAL A 125 -10.37 -2.57 17.98
C VAL A 125 -8.92 -2.84 17.61
N ASN A 126 -7.98 -2.02 18.07
CA ASN A 126 -6.55 -2.18 17.79
C ASN A 126 -6.01 -3.51 18.32
N ALA A 127 -6.40 -3.92 19.53
CA ALA A 127 -5.96 -5.19 20.12
C ALA A 127 -6.29 -6.41 19.24
N LYS A 128 -7.40 -6.35 18.48
CA LYS A 128 -7.86 -7.43 17.59
C LYS A 128 -7.37 -7.26 16.16
N SER A 129 -7.57 -6.07 15.59
CA SER A 129 -7.31 -5.81 14.16
C SER A 129 -5.90 -5.29 13.88
N GLY A 130 -5.19 -4.76 14.88
CA GLY A 130 -3.92 -4.05 14.72
C GLY A 130 -4.08 -2.63 14.15
N LEU A 131 -5.32 -2.17 13.91
CA LEU A 131 -5.63 -0.94 13.22
C LEU A 131 -6.27 0.10 14.17
N LEU A 132 -6.34 1.33 13.72
CA LEU A 132 -7.04 2.43 14.39
C LEU A 132 -8.50 2.53 13.91
N ILE A 133 -9.34 3.28 14.61
CA ILE A 133 -10.67 3.68 14.10
C ILE A 133 -10.47 4.91 13.22
N ASP A 134 -10.27 4.68 11.92
CA ASP A 134 -10.04 5.72 10.92
C ASP A 134 -10.83 5.43 9.63
N PRO A 135 -11.32 6.44 8.90
CA PRO A 135 -11.98 6.26 7.60
C PRO A 135 -11.10 5.61 6.52
N TYR A 136 -9.82 5.49 6.74
CA TYR A 136 -8.89 4.75 5.88
C TYR A 136 -9.33 3.30 5.66
N PHE A 137 -9.79 2.60 6.70
CA PHE A 137 -10.12 1.17 6.68
C PHE A 137 -11.53 0.88 6.16
N SER A 138 -11.80 -0.36 5.72
CA SER A 138 -13.02 -0.69 4.96
C SER A 138 -14.30 -0.65 5.77
N ALA A 139 -14.29 -1.07 7.05
CA ALA A 139 -15.49 -1.32 7.83
C ALA A 139 -16.50 -0.16 7.84
N THR A 140 -16.02 1.06 8.09
CA THR A 140 -16.88 2.26 8.13
C THR A 140 -17.47 2.62 6.77
N LYS A 141 -16.73 2.32 5.67
CA LYS A 141 -17.21 2.53 4.30
C LYS A 141 -18.32 1.54 3.94
N VAL A 142 -18.17 0.25 4.34
CA VAL A 142 -19.26 -0.75 4.18
C VAL A 142 -20.50 -0.27 4.91
N ALA A 143 -20.38 0.09 6.20
CA ALA A 143 -21.49 0.59 7.00
C ALA A 143 -22.17 1.79 6.33
N TRP A 144 -21.39 2.72 5.81
CA TRP A 144 -21.90 3.91 5.11
C TRP A 144 -22.72 3.52 3.86
N ILE A 145 -22.21 2.62 3.01
CA ILE A 145 -22.92 2.16 1.82
C ILE A 145 -24.27 1.53 2.22
N LEU A 146 -24.27 0.65 3.23
CA LEU A 146 -25.48 -0.03 3.70
C LEU A 146 -26.53 0.94 4.26
N ASP A 147 -26.11 2.04 4.88
CA ASP A 147 -27.01 3.03 5.47
C ASP A 147 -27.51 4.08 4.46
N HIS A 148 -26.78 4.34 3.36
CA HIS A 148 -27.11 5.39 2.39
C HIS A 148 -27.71 4.87 1.08
N VAL A 149 -27.52 3.60 0.74
CA VAL A 149 -28.18 2.97 -0.42
C VAL A 149 -29.50 2.36 0.02
N SER A 150 -30.60 2.82 -0.59
CA SER A 150 -31.95 2.40 -0.21
C SER A 150 -32.12 0.88 -0.23
N GLY A 151 -32.56 0.30 0.88
CA GLY A 151 -32.80 -1.13 1.06
C GLY A 151 -31.54 -2.00 1.17
N ALA A 152 -30.33 -1.43 1.07
CA ALA A 152 -29.08 -2.20 1.06
C ALA A 152 -28.86 -2.97 2.37
N ARG A 153 -29.12 -2.36 3.53
CA ARG A 153 -28.94 -3.02 4.83
C ARG A 153 -29.81 -4.27 4.98
N ALA A 154 -31.10 -4.18 4.67
CA ALA A 154 -32.01 -5.34 4.73
C ALA A 154 -31.58 -6.45 3.76
N ARG A 155 -31.12 -6.11 2.55
CA ARG A 155 -30.59 -7.07 1.58
C ARG A 155 -29.29 -7.72 2.05
N ALA A 156 -28.42 -6.95 2.70
CA ALA A 156 -27.19 -7.46 3.30
C ALA A 156 -27.48 -8.48 4.42
N GLU A 157 -28.42 -8.17 5.31
CA GLU A 157 -28.86 -9.07 6.38
C GLU A 157 -29.49 -10.37 5.83
N GLN A 158 -30.15 -10.30 4.66
CA GLN A 158 -30.72 -11.44 3.95
C GLN A 158 -29.67 -12.27 3.19
N GLY A 159 -28.42 -11.78 3.05
CA GLY A 159 -27.36 -12.46 2.34
C GLY A 159 -27.34 -12.20 0.82
N ASP A 160 -28.12 -11.24 0.31
CA ASP A 160 -28.19 -10.91 -1.11
C ASP A 160 -26.96 -10.12 -1.60
N LEU A 161 -26.23 -9.48 -0.68
CA LEU A 161 -25.07 -8.65 -1.01
C LEU A 161 -23.77 -9.32 -0.59
N ALA A 162 -22.73 -9.02 -1.34
CA ALA A 162 -21.34 -9.36 -1.02
C ALA A 162 -20.54 -8.08 -0.80
N PHE A 163 -19.57 -8.14 0.07
CA PHE A 163 -18.53 -7.15 0.27
C PHE A 163 -17.18 -7.73 -0.10
N GLY A 164 -16.29 -6.90 -0.59
CA GLY A 164 -14.87 -7.19 -0.74
C GLY A 164 -14.05 -5.93 -0.91
N THR A 165 -12.76 -6.06 -0.68
CA THR A 165 -11.76 -5.18 -1.25
C THR A 165 -11.64 -5.47 -2.75
N VAL A 166 -10.83 -4.71 -3.47
CA VAL A 166 -10.79 -4.79 -4.93
C VAL A 166 -10.42 -6.20 -5.42
N ASP A 167 -9.51 -6.90 -4.73
CA ASP A 167 -9.14 -8.28 -5.02
C ASP A 167 -10.34 -9.24 -5.08
N SER A 168 -11.20 -9.18 -4.05
CA SER A 168 -12.39 -10.03 -3.97
C SER A 168 -13.39 -9.74 -5.11
N PHE A 169 -13.58 -8.46 -5.45
CA PHE A 169 -14.45 -8.05 -6.55
C PHE A 169 -13.89 -8.53 -7.90
N LEU A 170 -12.58 -8.36 -8.13
CA LEU A 170 -11.92 -8.85 -9.33
C LEU A 170 -11.97 -10.37 -9.43
N LEU A 171 -11.67 -11.08 -8.33
CA LEU A 171 -11.75 -12.53 -8.27
C LEU A 171 -13.16 -13.04 -8.58
N TRP A 172 -14.18 -12.43 -7.99
CA TRP A 172 -15.58 -12.74 -8.29
C TRP A 172 -15.88 -12.62 -9.79
N ARG A 173 -15.47 -11.52 -10.40
CA ARG A 173 -15.69 -11.26 -11.83
C ARG A 173 -14.86 -12.19 -12.73
N LEU A 174 -13.58 -12.41 -12.39
CA LEU A 174 -12.70 -13.32 -13.14
C LEU A 174 -13.19 -14.76 -13.16
N THR A 175 -13.81 -15.21 -12.05
CA THR A 175 -14.31 -16.60 -11.91
C THR A 175 -15.77 -16.76 -12.29
N GLY A 176 -16.41 -15.76 -12.89
CA GLY A 176 -17.84 -15.81 -13.24
C GLY A 176 -18.76 -16.00 -12.04
N GLY A 177 -18.41 -15.44 -10.89
CA GLY A 177 -19.17 -15.50 -9.64
C GLY A 177 -19.01 -16.79 -8.83
N LYS A 178 -18.07 -17.66 -9.20
CA LYS A 178 -17.85 -18.95 -8.53
C LYS A 178 -17.01 -18.85 -7.25
N SER A 179 -16.17 -17.82 -7.13
CA SER A 179 -15.31 -17.61 -5.96
C SER A 179 -15.55 -16.24 -5.31
N HIS A 180 -15.87 -16.24 -4.01
CA HIS A 180 -15.95 -15.06 -3.17
C HIS A 180 -14.93 -15.22 -2.04
N ALA A 181 -13.69 -14.87 -2.31
CA ALA A 181 -12.59 -15.02 -1.37
C ALA A 181 -11.69 -13.77 -1.40
N THR A 182 -10.90 -13.64 -0.37
CA THR A 182 -9.80 -12.67 -0.21
C THR A 182 -8.62 -13.36 0.43
N ASP A 183 -7.47 -12.72 0.51
CA ASP A 183 -6.33 -13.19 1.26
C ASP A 183 -6.25 -12.57 2.67
N ALA A 184 -5.38 -13.12 3.50
CA ALA A 184 -5.21 -12.65 4.87
C ALA A 184 -4.70 -11.20 4.96
N THR A 185 -3.91 -10.73 3.97
CA THR A 185 -3.37 -9.36 3.98
C THR A 185 -4.44 -8.33 3.67
N ASN A 186 -5.31 -8.55 2.70
CA ASN A 186 -6.45 -7.68 2.41
C ASN A 186 -7.49 -7.74 3.54
N ALA A 187 -7.80 -8.92 4.07
CA ALA A 187 -8.70 -9.08 5.22
C ALA A 187 -8.22 -8.25 6.43
N ALA A 188 -6.91 -8.27 6.71
CA ALA A 188 -6.31 -7.51 7.80
C ALA A 188 -6.44 -5.97 7.67
N ARG A 189 -6.87 -5.45 6.52
CA ARG A 189 -7.04 -3.99 6.30
C ARG A 189 -8.49 -3.52 6.45
N THR A 190 -9.38 -4.39 6.87
CA THR A 190 -10.83 -4.09 6.86
C THR A 190 -11.38 -3.52 8.16
N ASN A 191 -10.68 -3.64 9.30
CA ASN A 191 -11.20 -3.47 10.66
C ASN A 191 -12.30 -4.49 11.05
N LEU A 192 -12.41 -5.60 10.30
CA LEU A 192 -13.39 -6.68 10.57
C LEU A 192 -12.69 -8.01 10.88
N PHE A 193 -11.37 -8.07 10.67
CA PHE A 193 -10.55 -9.28 10.79
C PHE A 193 -9.68 -9.22 12.05
N ASN A 194 -9.75 -10.28 12.84
CA ASN A 194 -8.87 -10.47 13.99
C ASN A 194 -7.56 -11.10 13.52
N ILE A 195 -6.51 -10.29 13.47
CA ILE A 195 -5.20 -10.73 12.97
C ILE A 195 -4.54 -11.78 13.87
N ARG A 196 -4.90 -11.86 15.15
CA ARG A 196 -4.34 -12.82 16.10
C ARG A 196 -5.01 -14.19 15.97
N GLU A 197 -6.31 -14.22 15.68
CA GLU A 197 -7.08 -15.44 15.45
C GLU A 197 -7.09 -15.86 13.98
N ASN A 198 -6.62 -14.98 13.09
CA ASN A 198 -6.66 -15.16 11.64
C ASN A 198 -8.07 -15.46 11.09
N ALA A 199 -9.07 -14.78 11.62
CA ALA A 199 -10.48 -14.96 11.28
C ALA A 199 -11.25 -13.64 11.31
N TRP A 200 -12.37 -13.60 10.59
CA TRP A 200 -13.34 -12.53 10.78
C TRP A 200 -13.85 -12.54 12.23
N ASP A 201 -14.01 -11.38 12.85
CA ASP A 201 -14.37 -11.21 14.24
C ASP A 201 -15.80 -10.64 14.37
N ASP A 202 -16.68 -11.39 15.08
CA ASP A 202 -18.09 -11.02 15.20
C ASP A 202 -18.27 -9.71 16.01
N GLU A 203 -17.43 -9.48 17.03
CA GLU A 203 -17.49 -8.24 17.80
C GLU A 203 -17.07 -7.02 16.96
N LEU A 204 -16.03 -7.15 16.10
CA LEU A 204 -15.67 -6.11 15.15
C LEU A 204 -16.80 -5.87 14.13
N CYS A 205 -17.43 -6.94 13.64
CA CYS A 205 -18.60 -6.83 12.75
C CYS A 205 -19.75 -6.07 13.42
N ASP A 206 -20.03 -6.34 14.69
CA ASP A 206 -21.08 -5.67 15.46
C ASP A 206 -20.73 -4.19 15.72
N ILE A 207 -19.50 -3.88 16.12
CA ILE A 207 -19.01 -2.51 16.35
C ILE A 207 -19.25 -1.65 15.12
N PHE A 208 -18.86 -2.15 13.94
CA PHE A 208 -18.98 -1.43 12.67
C PHE A 208 -20.33 -1.69 11.95
N ARG A 209 -21.21 -2.52 12.51
CA ARG A 209 -22.53 -2.83 11.95
C ARG A 209 -22.46 -3.43 10.54
N VAL A 210 -21.50 -4.32 10.30
CA VAL A 210 -21.32 -5.03 9.03
C VAL A 210 -21.82 -6.47 9.18
N PRO A 211 -22.84 -6.90 8.41
CA PRO A 211 -23.33 -8.28 8.47
C PRO A 211 -22.25 -9.29 8.07
N ARG A 212 -22.00 -10.29 8.93
CA ARG A 212 -20.97 -11.33 8.73
C ARG A 212 -21.12 -12.10 7.41
N ASN A 213 -22.33 -12.34 6.97
CA ASN A 213 -22.65 -13.09 5.75
C ASN A 213 -22.28 -12.37 4.44
N MET A 214 -21.87 -11.10 4.52
CA MET A 214 -21.34 -10.36 3.37
C MET A 214 -19.86 -10.63 3.09
N LEU A 215 -19.13 -11.15 4.09
CA LEU A 215 -17.67 -11.24 4.07
C LEU A 215 -17.21 -12.41 3.19
N PRO A 216 -16.07 -12.26 2.48
CA PRO A 216 -15.47 -13.33 1.68
C PRO A 216 -14.81 -14.41 2.54
N ASP A 217 -14.53 -15.57 1.96
CA ASP A 217 -13.65 -16.56 2.57
C ASP A 217 -12.21 -16.03 2.61
N VAL A 218 -11.52 -16.21 3.74
CA VAL A 218 -10.12 -15.75 3.88
C VAL A 218 -9.16 -16.90 3.66
N LYS A 219 -8.34 -16.79 2.61
CA LYS A 219 -7.33 -17.78 2.25
C LYS A 219 -5.91 -17.30 2.55
N ASP A 220 -4.95 -18.20 2.44
CA ASP A 220 -3.54 -17.84 2.41
C ASP A 220 -3.22 -17.00 1.17
N CYS A 221 -2.13 -16.21 1.20
CA CYS A 221 -1.74 -15.37 0.07
C CYS A 221 -1.36 -16.20 -1.17
N ALA A 222 -0.79 -17.40 -0.97
CA ALA A 222 -0.56 -18.42 -1.99
C ALA A 222 -1.54 -19.56 -1.77
N ALA A 223 -2.63 -19.62 -2.55
CA ALA A 223 -3.71 -20.59 -2.41
C ALA A 223 -4.47 -20.77 -3.73
N ASP A 224 -5.30 -21.80 -3.81
CA ASP A 224 -6.26 -21.95 -4.90
C ASP A 224 -7.48 -21.06 -4.68
N PHE A 225 -7.57 -19.95 -5.44
CA PHE A 225 -8.71 -19.02 -5.43
C PHE A 225 -9.76 -19.37 -6.48
N GLY A 226 -9.51 -20.34 -7.36
CA GLY A 226 -10.35 -20.74 -8.46
C GLY A 226 -9.71 -20.47 -9.81
N VAL A 227 -10.49 -20.61 -10.88
CA VAL A 227 -10.04 -20.45 -12.27
C VAL A 227 -10.83 -19.35 -12.96
N THR A 228 -10.20 -18.66 -13.91
CA THR A 228 -10.88 -17.64 -14.72
C THR A 228 -11.93 -18.28 -15.63
N ASP A 229 -12.96 -17.50 -15.97
CA ASP A 229 -13.86 -17.88 -17.06
C ASP A 229 -13.07 -17.92 -18.38
N ALA A 230 -13.17 -19.03 -19.12
CA ALA A 230 -12.46 -19.23 -20.38
C ALA A 230 -12.80 -18.16 -21.44
N ASP A 231 -14.01 -17.60 -21.40
CA ASP A 231 -14.45 -16.57 -22.35
C ASP A 231 -13.68 -15.25 -22.18
N LEU A 232 -13.06 -15.02 -21.01
CA LEU A 232 -12.30 -13.80 -20.77
C LEU A 232 -10.99 -13.76 -21.57
N PHE A 233 -10.23 -14.85 -21.54
CA PHE A 233 -8.86 -14.89 -22.08
C PHE A 233 -8.64 -16.01 -23.10
N GLY A 234 -9.66 -16.81 -23.39
CA GLY A 234 -9.57 -17.96 -24.30
C GLY A 234 -9.05 -19.24 -23.64
N ALA A 235 -8.79 -19.21 -22.33
CA ALA A 235 -8.39 -20.38 -21.52
C ALA A 235 -8.81 -20.17 -20.06
N GLU A 236 -9.01 -21.28 -19.34
CA GLU A 236 -9.10 -21.27 -17.88
C GLU A 236 -7.69 -21.12 -17.29
N ILE A 237 -7.43 -20.04 -16.56
CA ILE A 237 -6.15 -19.79 -15.90
C ILE A 237 -6.40 -19.78 -14.40
N PRO A 238 -5.67 -20.57 -13.59
CA PRO A 238 -5.85 -20.57 -12.13
C PRO A 238 -5.39 -19.24 -11.51
N VAL A 239 -6.15 -18.73 -10.55
CA VAL A 239 -5.77 -17.61 -9.69
C VAL A 239 -5.16 -18.21 -8.42
N PHE A 240 -3.86 -18.07 -8.25
CA PHE A 240 -3.09 -18.77 -7.22
C PHE A 240 -2.37 -17.86 -6.22
N GLY A 241 -2.39 -16.55 -6.44
CA GLY A 241 -1.79 -15.59 -5.53
C GLY A 241 -2.67 -14.34 -5.36
N ILE A 242 -2.88 -13.90 -4.12
CA ILE A 242 -3.51 -12.61 -3.81
C ILE A 242 -2.77 -11.98 -2.63
N ALA A 243 -2.46 -10.68 -2.73
CA ALA A 243 -1.99 -9.87 -1.61
C ALA A 243 -2.28 -8.38 -1.85
N GLY A 244 -2.49 -7.63 -0.77
CA GLY A 244 -2.54 -6.17 -0.84
C GLY A 244 -1.22 -5.58 -1.35
N ASP A 245 -1.29 -4.42 -2.01
CA ASP A 245 -0.17 -3.83 -2.75
C ASP A 245 1.12 -3.69 -1.94
N GLN A 246 1.03 -3.24 -0.70
CA GLN A 246 2.20 -3.03 0.16
C GLN A 246 2.80 -4.33 0.67
N GLN A 247 1.96 -5.32 0.95
CA GLN A 247 2.38 -6.68 1.32
C GLN A 247 2.98 -7.41 0.12
N ALA A 248 2.36 -7.30 -1.05
CA ALA A 248 2.92 -7.83 -2.29
C ALA A 248 4.30 -7.22 -2.59
N ALA A 249 4.46 -5.89 -2.42
CA ALA A 249 5.75 -5.24 -2.59
C ALA A 249 6.81 -5.77 -1.60
N ALA A 250 6.45 -5.96 -0.32
CA ALA A 250 7.36 -6.56 0.65
C ALA A 250 7.74 -8.00 0.26
N PHE A 251 6.80 -8.77 -0.26
CA PHE A 251 7.02 -10.13 -0.75
C PHE A 251 7.92 -10.14 -2.00
N GLY A 252 7.70 -9.22 -2.95
CA GLY A 252 8.53 -9.03 -4.14
C GLY A 252 9.95 -8.55 -3.82
N GLN A 253 10.11 -7.82 -2.71
CA GLN A 253 11.40 -7.44 -2.15
C GLN A 253 12.04 -8.57 -1.32
N CYS A 254 11.41 -9.73 -1.21
CA CYS A 254 11.89 -10.86 -0.39
C CYS A 254 12.15 -10.46 1.08
N CYS A 255 11.28 -9.63 1.66
CA CYS A 255 11.35 -9.26 3.08
C CYS A 255 10.72 -10.36 3.93
N PHE A 256 11.40 -11.52 4.04
CA PHE A 256 10.86 -12.72 4.66
C PHE A 256 11.29 -12.92 6.10
N GLU A 257 12.43 -12.36 6.49
CA GLU A 257 12.97 -12.50 7.83
C GLU A 257 12.49 -11.39 8.78
N PRO A 258 12.36 -11.68 10.08
CA PRO A 258 12.08 -10.64 11.07
C PRO A 258 13.16 -9.54 11.04
N GLY A 259 12.74 -8.29 10.93
CA GLY A 259 13.62 -7.12 10.78
C GLY A 259 13.85 -6.70 9.34
N ASP A 260 13.46 -7.50 8.35
CA ASP A 260 13.45 -7.05 6.95
C ASP A 260 12.41 -5.94 6.76
N ILE A 261 12.80 -4.91 6.02
CA ILE A 261 11.96 -3.74 5.81
C ILE A 261 12.00 -3.30 4.35
N LYS A 262 10.84 -2.97 3.83
CA LYS A 262 10.72 -2.29 2.54
C LYS A 262 10.08 -0.93 2.71
N SER A 263 10.42 -0.01 1.84
CA SER A 263 9.82 1.32 1.74
C SER A 263 9.54 1.67 0.29
N THR A 264 8.26 1.85 -0.04
CA THR A 264 7.81 2.22 -1.40
C THR A 264 7.59 3.72 -1.49
N TYR A 265 8.32 4.40 -2.36
CA TYR A 265 8.26 5.85 -2.57
C TYR A 265 7.51 6.18 -3.86
N GLY A 266 6.18 6.29 -3.75
CA GLY A 266 5.26 6.75 -4.79
C GLY A 266 4.74 8.16 -4.52
N THR A 267 3.45 8.42 -4.76
CA THR A 267 2.77 9.68 -4.37
C THR A 267 2.87 9.93 -2.86
N GLY A 268 2.62 8.89 -2.06
CA GLY A 268 2.98 8.78 -0.65
C GLY A 268 4.14 7.80 -0.48
N CYS A 269 4.50 7.52 0.76
CA CYS A 269 5.45 6.46 1.10
C CYS A 269 4.82 5.50 2.10
N PHE A 270 5.07 4.20 1.88
CA PHE A 270 4.56 3.14 2.74
C PHE A 270 5.69 2.20 3.13
N VAL A 271 5.89 2.11 4.43
CA VAL A 271 6.93 1.28 5.04
C VAL A 271 6.29 0.02 5.63
N ILE A 272 6.81 -1.15 5.30
CA ILE A 272 6.43 -2.45 5.87
C ILE A 272 7.67 -3.09 6.47
N LEU A 273 7.62 -3.34 7.77
CA LEU A 273 8.64 -4.03 8.54
C LEU A 273 8.13 -5.39 8.97
N ASN A 274 8.77 -6.47 8.56
CA ASN A 274 8.45 -7.82 8.96
C ASN A 274 8.80 -8.05 10.45
N THR A 275 7.83 -8.51 11.25
CA THR A 275 8.00 -8.84 12.68
C THR A 275 7.98 -10.35 12.95
N GLY A 276 7.96 -11.19 11.91
CA GLY A 276 7.90 -12.64 12.02
C GLY A 276 6.53 -13.12 12.52
N ASP A 277 6.53 -14.06 13.43
CA ASP A 277 5.33 -14.69 14.00
C ASP A 277 4.71 -13.87 15.16
N GLU A 278 5.28 -12.73 15.51
CA GLU A 278 4.80 -11.85 16.57
C GLU A 278 4.01 -10.65 16.03
N ALA A 279 2.73 -10.58 16.42
CA ALA A 279 1.90 -9.40 16.16
C ALA A 279 2.21 -8.29 17.19
N VAL A 280 3.27 -7.53 16.95
CA VAL A 280 3.72 -6.44 17.82
C VAL A 280 2.67 -5.33 17.86
N THR A 281 2.23 -4.94 19.05
CA THR A 281 1.34 -3.78 19.22
C THR A 281 2.17 -2.51 19.40
N SER A 282 2.12 -1.60 18.43
CA SER A 282 2.85 -0.35 18.49
C SER A 282 2.33 0.58 19.60
N GLN A 283 3.23 1.16 20.37
CA GLN A 283 2.94 2.24 21.34
C GLN A 283 3.09 3.63 20.70
N HIS A 284 3.51 3.68 19.44
CA HIS A 284 3.82 4.91 18.70
C HIS A 284 2.87 5.10 17.51
N ARG A 285 1.63 4.51 17.60
CA ARG A 285 0.56 4.67 16.60
C ARG A 285 0.91 4.16 15.20
N LEU A 286 1.87 3.25 15.08
CA LEU A 286 2.07 2.47 13.86
C LEU A 286 1.01 1.37 13.78
N LEU A 287 0.75 0.88 12.58
CA LEU A 287 -0.27 -0.15 12.36
C LEU A 287 0.37 -1.54 12.43
N THR A 288 -0.31 -2.48 13.09
CA THR A 288 0.05 -3.89 13.01
C THR A 288 -0.83 -4.58 11.97
N THR A 289 -0.24 -5.38 11.11
CA THR A 289 -0.97 -6.03 10.01
C THR A 289 -0.41 -7.42 9.73
N VAL A 290 -1.10 -8.19 8.90
CA VAL A 290 -0.56 -9.42 8.32
C VAL A 290 0.40 -9.02 7.20
N GLY A 291 1.66 -9.47 7.29
CA GLY A 291 2.67 -9.32 6.23
C GLY A 291 2.41 -10.28 5.08
N TYR A 292 2.25 -11.57 5.41
CA TYR A 292 1.75 -12.63 4.53
C TYR A 292 1.28 -13.83 5.35
N ARG A 293 0.46 -14.71 4.75
CA ARG A 293 0.10 -16.01 5.32
C ARG A 293 0.29 -17.10 4.25
N ILE A 294 1.10 -18.11 4.56
CA ILE A 294 1.43 -19.23 3.67
C ILE A 294 1.42 -20.52 4.47
N ASN A 295 0.78 -21.58 3.95
CA ASN A 295 0.64 -22.87 4.62
C ASN A 295 0.09 -22.76 6.05
N GLY A 296 -0.86 -21.84 6.28
CA GLY A 296 -1.46 -21.57 7.58
C GLY A 296 -0.55 -20.83 8.57
N LYS A 297 0.68 -20.47 8.19
CA LYS A 297 1.61 -19.69 9.02
C LYS A 297 1.54 -18.21 8.65
N THR A 298 1.28 -17.38 9.65
CA THR A 298 1.21 -15.92 9.49
C THR A 298 2.55 -15.30 9.86
N SER A 299 3.08 -14.46 8.97
CA SER A 299 4.09 -13.47 9.28
C SER A 299 3.40 -12.13 9.44
N TYR A 300 3.69 -11.43 10.54
CA TYR A 300 3.13 -10.11 10.83
C TYR A 300 4.08 -9.01 10.38
N ALA A 301 3.54 -7.79 10.35
CA ALA A 301 4.33 -6.62 10.02
C ALA A 301 3.83 -5.38 10.77
N ILE A 302 4.75 -4.44 11.01
CA ILE A 302 4.43 -3.07 11.38
C ILE A 302 4.41 -2.22 10.10
N GLU A 303 3.38 -1.38 9.97
CA GLU A 303 3.24 -0.46 8.85
C GLU A 303 3.26 1.00 9.33
N GLY A 304 4.04 1.82 8.62
CA GLY A 304 3.99 3.28 8.70
C GLY A 304 3.66 3.88 7.35
N ALA A 305 2.87 4.95 7.33
CA ALA A 305 2.45 5.65 6.13
C ALA A 305 2.82 7.13 6.17
N ILE A 306 3.43 7.62 5.12
CA ILE A 306 3.71 9.02 4.83
C ILE A 306 2.79 9.45 3.69
N PHE A 307 1.89 10.38 3.93
CA PHE A 307 0.87 10.75 2.94
C PHE A 307 1.42 11.54 1.77
N VAL A 308 2.49 12.29 1.97
CA VAL A 308 3.09 13.17 0.97
C VAL A 308 4.57 12.84 0.80
N ALA A 309 4.90 12.13 -0.27
CA ALA A 309 6.27 11.87 -0.74
C ALA A 309 6.45 12.46 -2.14
N GLY A 310 6.28 11.70 -3.20
CA GLY A 310 6.33 12.20 -4.58
C GLY A 310 5.31 13.31 -4.88
N ALA A 311 4.20 13.38 -4.10
CA ALA A 311 3.24 14.48 -4.20
C ALA A 311 3.89 15.84 -3.91
N ALA A 312 4.94 15.92 -3.07
CA ALA A 312 5.69 17.16 -2.89
C ALA A 312 6.42 17.59 -4.16
N VAL A 313 7.02 16.64 -4.88
CA VAL A 313 7.68 16.90 -6.18
C VAL A 313 6.64 17.29 -7.25
N GLN A 314 5.49 16.60 -7.29
CA GLN A 314 4.38 16.98 -8.17
C GLN A 314 3.89 18.40 -7.89
N TRP A 315 3.75 18.78 -6.63
CA TRP A 315 3.37 20.15 -6.24
C TRP A 315 4.39 21.19 -6.70
N LEU A 316 5.70 20.92 -6.61
CA LEU A 316 6.74 21.80 -7.15
C LEU A 316 6.60 22.01 -8.67
N ARG A 317 6.20 20.93 -9.39
CA ARG A 317 5.98 20.95 -10.85
C ARG A 317 4.67 21.64 -11.22
N ASP A 318 3.56 21.15 -10.70
CA ASP A 318 2.20 21.49 -11.16
C ASP A 318 1.61 22.70 -10.41
N GLY A 319 1.92 22.83 -9.11
CA GLY A 319 1.43 23.90 -8.24
C GLY A 319 2.28 25.17 -8.31
N LEU A 320 3.60 25.02 -8.23
CA LEU A 320 4.54 26.16 -8.23
C LEU A 320 5.17 26.41 -9.60
N GLY A 321 5.26 25.41 -10.48
CA GLY A 321 5.88 25.56 -11.81
C GLY A 321 7.38 25.83 -11.79
N ILE A 322 8.08 25.43 -10.70
CA ILE A 322 9.52 25.71 -10.53
C ILE A 322 10.42 24.62 -11.10
N ILE A 323 9.85 23.47 -11.45
CA ILE A 323 10.49 22.38 -12.22
C ILE A 323 9.56 21.94 -13.36
N LYS A 324 10.10 21.30 -14.38
CA LYS A 324 9.32 20.78 -15.52
C LYS A 324 9.09 19.27 -15.41
N SER A 325 10.01 18.57 -14.74
CA SER A 325 9.95 17.13 -14.56
C SER A 325 10.58 16.71 -13.23
N ALA A 326 10.19 15.54 -12.72
CA ALA A 326 10.81 14.97 -11.50
C ALA A 326 12.31 14.67 -11.71
N ALA A 327 12.75 14.36 -12.93
CA ALA A 327 14.15 14.08 -13.25
C ALA A 327 15.09 15.27 -12.99
N GLU A 328 14.60 16.51 -13.04
CA GLU A 328 15.40 17.70 -12.75
C GLU A 328 15.80 17.80 -11.27
N THR A 329 15.05 17.17 -10.39
CA THR A 329 15.22 17.32 -8.93
C THR A 329 16.58 16.83 -8.44
N GLU A 330 17.12 15.78 -9.04
CA GLU A 330 18.42 15.23 -8.66
C GLU A 330 19.56 16.23 -8.91
N GLY A 331 19.61 16.81 -10.12
CA GLY A 331 20.62 17.80 -10.48
C GLY A 331 20.53 19.07 -9.66
N LEU A 332 19.31 19.54 -9.37
CA LEU A 332 19.09 20.72 -8.53
C LEU A 332 19.53 20.48 -7.08
N ALA A 333 19.17 19.33 -6.49
CA ALA A 333 19.58 19.00 -5.13
C ALA A 333 21.12 18.83 -5.01
N LYS A 334 21.75 18.14 -5.97
CA LYS A 334 23.21 17.97 -6.04
C LYS A 334 23.97 19.30 -6.18
N SER A 335 23.35 20.34 -6.73
CA SER A 335 23.98 21.66 -6.95
C SER A 335 24.17 22.47 -5.65
N LEU A 336 23.68 21.99 -4.52
CA LEU A 336 23.80 22.63 -3.22
C LEU A 336 24.60 21.73 -2.27
N ASP A 337 25.51 22.35 -1.50
CA ASP A 337 26.30 21.64 -0.49
C ASP A 337 25.48 21.26 0.74
N ASP A 338 24.48 22.09 1.10
CA ASP A 338 23.55 21.85 2.21
C ASP A 338 22.15 22.41 1.90
N ASN A 339 21.22 22.32 2.84
CA ASN A 339 19.85 22.83 2.68
C ASN A 339 19.70 24.32 3.00
N HIS A 340 20.78 25.02 3.33
CA HIS A 340 20.78 26.44 3.73
C HIS A 340 19.76 26.77 4.84
N GLY A 341 19.43 25.80 5.70
CA GLY A 341 18.42 25.94 6.76
C GLY A 341 16.98 25.93 6.29
N VAL A 342 16.70 25.57 5.02
CA VAL A 342 15.35 25.49 4.46
C VAL A 342 14.75 24.11 4.72
N TYR A 343 13.59 24.07 5.39
CA TYR A 343 12.81 22.87 5.66
C TYR A 343 11.40 22.99 5.12
N LEU A 344 10.94 22.01 4.39
CA LEU A 344 9.56 21.84 3.98
C LEU A 344 8.90 20.75 4.82
N VAL A 345 7.81 21.08 5.53
CA VAL A 345 6.91 20.11 6.14
C VAL A 345 5.70 19.95 5.19
N PRO A 346 5.59 18.84 4.44
CA PRO A 346 4.58 18.73 3.37
C PRO A 346 3.26 18.18 3.91
N ALA A 347 2.70 18.77 4.95
CA ALA A 347 1.42 18.36 5.56
C ALA A 347 0.21 18.84 4.74
N PHE A 348 0.16 18.54 3.43
CA PHE A 348 -0.91 19.00 2.52
C PHE A 348 -2.28 18.43 2.90
N THR A 349 -2.31 17.23 3.46
CA THR A 349 -3.50 16.52 3.95
C THR A 349 -3.41 16.16 5.43
N GLY A 350 -2.65 16.92 6.21
CA GLY A 350 -2.27 16.58 7.57
C GLY A 350 -0.96 15.80 7.64
N LEU A 351 -0.54 15.46 8.86
CA LEU A 351 0.59 14.58 9.13
C LEU A 351 0.10 13.14 9.37
N GLY A 352 0.77 12.17 8.75
CA GLY A 352 0.56 10.74 8.97
C GLY A 352 1.26 10.23 10.23
N ALA A 353 1.59 8.94 10.25
CA ALA A 353 2.34 8.33 11.34
C ALA A 353 3.75 8.98 11.49
N PRO A 354 4.28 9.13 12.71
CA PRO A 354 3.66 8.78 14.00
C PRO A 354 2.73 9.88 14.56
N TYR A 355 2.61 11.02 13.92
CA TYR A 355 1.94 12.22 14.44
C TYR A 355 0.40 12.14 14.42
N TRP A 356 -0.17 11.64 13.32
CA TRP A 356 -1.63 11.54 13.09
C TRP A 356 -2.39 12.85 13.39
N ASP A 357 -1.86 13.97 12.88
CA ASP A 357 -2.46 15.29 13.01
C ASP A 357 -3.17 15.68 11.69
N PRO A 358 -4.48 15.48 11.57
CA PRO A 358 -5.23 15.77 10.34
C PRO A 358 -5.41 17.26 10.08
N ASP A 359 -5.21 18.11 11.11
CA ASP A 359 -5.40 19.57 11.05
C ASP A 359 -4.09 20.31 10.75
N ALA A 360 -2.94 19.66 10.86
CA ALA A 360 -1.65 20.21 10.44
C ALA A 360 -1.69 20.62 8.95
N ARG A 361 -1.01 21.69 8.61
CA ARG A 361 -0.88 22.17 7.23
C ARG A 361 0.57 22.37 6.87
N GLY A 362 0.89 22.17 5.58
CA GLY A 362 2.25 22.31 5.06
C GLY A 362 2.82 23.70 5.25
N ALA A 363 4.11 23.77 5.59
CA ALA A 363 4.84 25.00 5.77
C ALA A 363 6.30 24.88 5.30
N ILE A 364 6.91 25.99 4.96
CA ILE A 364 8.33 26.10 4.64
C ILE A 364 8.96 27.07 5.64
N PHE A 365 10.08 26.68 6.21
CA PHE A 365 10.84 27.44 7.20
C PHE A 365 12.25 27.71 6.69
N GLY A 366 12.92 28.72 7.25
CA GLY A 366 14.32 29.04 6.96
C GLY A 366 14.55 29.85 5.69
N LEU A 367 13.51 30.47 5.14
CA LEU A 367 13.64 31.30 3.92
C LEU A 367 14.47 32.55 4.18
N THR A 368 15.39 32.81 3.25
CA THR A 368 16.19 34.04 3.17
C THR A 368 15.97 34.71 1.81
N ARG A 369 16.58 35.87 1.61
CA ARG A 369 16.37 36.61 0.34
C ARG A 369 16.95 35.90 -0.89
N ASP A 370 17.94 35.05 -0.69
CA ASP A 370 18.64 34.30 -1.72
C ASP A 370 18.12 32.85 -1.89
N THR A 371 17.11 32.46 -1.10
CA THR A 371 16.42 31.17 -1.29
C THR A 371 15.72 31.13 -2.65
N GLY A 372 15.98 30.08 -3.41
CA GLY A 372 15.45 29.91 -4.76
C GLY A 372 14.90 28.50 -5.04
N PRO A 373 14.60 28.18 -6.30
CA PRO A 373 14.05 26.88 -6.69
C PRO A 373 14.87 25.67 -6.23
N ARG A 374 16.18 25.78 -6.17
CA ARG A 374 17.07 24.67 -5.77
C ARG A 374 16.86 24.27 -4.33
N GLU A 375 16.76 25.27 -3.44
CA GLU A 375 16.50 25.06 -2.02
C GLU A 375 15.10 24.46 -1.77
N PHE A 376 14.08 24.89 -2.51
CA PHE A 376 12.73 24.30 -2.46
C PHE A 376 12.74 22.82 -2.91
N VAL A 377 13.42 22.52 -4.02
CA VAL A 377 13.51 21.16 -4.52
C VAL A 377 14.24 20.26 -3.55
N ARG A 378 15.37 20.71 -3.03
CA ARG A 378 16.13 19.94 -2.04
C ARG A 378 15.35 19.73 -0.77
N ALA A 379 14.70 20.76 -0.21
CA ALA A 379 13.87 20.63 0.99
C ALA A 379 12.70 19.66 0.79
N ALA A 380 12.12 19.59 -0.42
CA ALA A 380 11.08 18.62 -0.73
C ALA A 380 11.59 17.17 -0.74
N LEU A 381 12.75 16.91 -1.34
CA LEU A 381 13.37 15.57 -1.32
C LEU A 381 13.80 15.18 0.11
N GLU A 382 14.47 16.09 0.82
CA GLU A 382 14.89 15.88 2.21
C GLU A 382 13.70 15.61 3.14
N SER A 383 12.55 16.27 2.92
CA SER A 383 11.35 16.09 3.73
C SER A 383 10.85 14.64 3.71
N VAL A 384 11.00 13.94 2.58
CA VAL A 384 10.64 12.54 2.45
C VAL A 384 11.58 11.66 3.29
N CYS A 385 12.89 11.96 3.25
CA CYS A 385 13.89 11.25 4.05
C CYS A 385 13.67 11.46 5.56
N TYR A 386 13.35 12.68 5.97
CA TYR A 386 13.08 13.00 7.38
C TYR A 386 11.79 12.35 7.90
N GLN A 387 10.71 12.37 7.13
CA GLN A 387 9.48 11.67 7.50
C GLN A 387 9.72 10.15 7.64
N THR A 388 10.55 9.58 6.77
CA THR A 388 10.95 8.17 6.88
C THR A 388 11.74 7.94 8.17
N PHE A 389 12.64 8.85 8.52
CA PHE A 389 13.38 8.78 9.80
C PHE A 389 12.43 8.79 11.01
N ASP A 390 11.39 9.64 11.02
CA ASP A 390 10.40 9.67 12.09
C ASP A 390 9.69 8.33 12.27
N LEU A 391 9.35 7.64 11.14
CA LEU A 391 8.79 6.29 11.20
C LEU A 391 9.77 5.28 11.78
N PHE A 392 11.04 5.35 11.39
CA PHE A 392 12.08 4.44 11.88
C PHE A 392 12.39 4.67 13.36
N GLU A 393 12.36 5.91 13.83
CA GLU A 393 12.45 6.21 15.28
C GLU A 393 11.29 5.56 16.05
N ALA A 394 10.06 5.66 15.53
CA ALA A 394 8.89 5.04 16.13
C ALA A 394 8.98 3.51 16.16
N MET A 395 9.44 2.88 15.05
CA MET A 395 9.68 1.44 14.98
C MET A 395 10.76 0.98 15.97
N ALA A 396 11.85 1.72 16.06
CA ALA A 396 12.94 1.43 17.00
C ALA A 396 12.47 1.55 18.47
N ALA A 397 11.60 2.49 18.77
CA ALA A 397 11.00 2.65 20.10
C ALA A 397 10.02 1.50 20.44
N ASP A 398 9.40 0.87 19.42
CA ASP A 398 8.63 -0.38 19.56
C ASP A 398 9.51 -1.63 19.60
N GLY A 399 10.84 -1.49 19.62
CA GLY A 399 11.80 -2.57 19.80
C GLY A 399 12.31 -3.20 18.50
N VAL A 400 12.01 -2.64 17.33
CA VAL A 400 12.42 -3.19 16.04
C VAL A 400 13.32 -2.19 15.29
N SER A 401 14.55 -2.62 15.01
CA SER A 401 15.55 -1.77 14.32
C SER A 401 16.10 -2.51 13.10
N PRO A 402 15.75 -2.08 11.89
CA PRO A 402 16.28 -2.68 10.67
C PRO A 402 17.77 -2.32 10.47
N LYS A 403 18.50 -3.19 9.77
CA LYS A 403 19.91 -2.97 9.42
C LYS A 403 20.09 -2.36 8.04
N ALA A 404 19.15 -2.61 7.15
CA ALA A 404 19.08 -2.09 5.80
C ALA A 404 17.60 -1.86 5.42
N VAL A 405 17.33 -0.98 4.48
CA VAL A 405 15.99 -0.78 3.92
C VAL A 405 16.01 -1.03 2.41
N ARG A 406 15.13 -1.92 1.96
CA ARG A 406 14.87 -2.14 0.53
C ARG A 406 13.87 -1.12 0.03
N VAL A 407 14.22 -0.43 -1.05
CA VAL A 407 13.43 0.68 -1.57
C VAL A 407 12.92 0.41 -2.98
N ASP A 408 11.70 0.89 -3.28
CA ASP A 408 11.11 0.86 -4.61
C ASP A 408 10.18 2.06 -4.85
N GLY A 409 9.53 2.08 -6.00
CA GLY A 409 8.67 3.19 -6.43
C GLY A 409 9.41 4.23 -7.27
N GLY A 410 8.66 5.16 -7.86
CA GLY A 410 9.21 6.08 -8.86
C GLY A 410 10.28 7.05 -8.37
N MET A 411 10.29 7.38 -7.08
CA MET A 411 11.26 8.35 -6.53
C MET A 411 12.66 7.74 -6.36
N VAL A 412 12.81 6.42 -6.25
CA VAL A 412 14.12 5.78 -6.01
C VAL A 412 15.01 5.74 -7.26
N ALA A 413 14.50 6.18 -8.41
CA ALA A 413 15.32 6.47 -9.58
C ALA A 413 16.30 7.64 -9.35
N ASN A 414 16.08 8.45 -8.30
CA ASN A 414 16.93 9.56 -7.89
C ASN A 414 17.99 9.06 -6.91
N ASP A 415 19.23 8.88 -7.37
CA ASP A 415 20.34 8.38 -6.56
C ASP A 415 20.70 9.33 -5.41
N TRP A 416 20.57 10.65 -5.62
CA TRP A 416 20.83 11.63 -4.56
C TRP A 416 19.84 11.45 -3.40
N MET A 417 18.55 11.19 -3.70
CA MET A 417 17.54 10.94 -2.69
C MET A 417 17.83 9.64 -1.93
N CYS A 418 18.23 8.57 -2.63
CA CYS A 418 18.60 7.29 -1.99
C CYS A 418 19.81 7.44 -1.07
N GLN A 419 20.84 8.21 -1.49
CA GLN A 419 21.99 8.53 -0.63
C GLN A 419 21.58 9.37 0.58
N MET A 420 20.77 10.43 0.38
CA MET A 420 20.29 11.27 1.47
C MET A 420 19.42 10.48 2.46
N LEU A 421 18.65 9.52 1.96
CA LEU A 421 17.85 8.62 2.79
C LEU A 421 18.76 7.74 3.67
N SER A 422 19.80 7.14 3.09
CA SER A 422 20.81 6.37 3.83
C SER A 422 21.51 7.23 4.89
N ASP A 423 21.92 8.44 4.52
CA ASP A 423 22.59 9.38 5.41
C ASP A 423 21.71 9.76 6.61
N VAL A 424 20.42 10.04 6.37
CA VAL A 424 19.45 10.43 7.42
C VAL A 424 19.08 9.25 8.31
N LEU A 425 18.85 8.07 7.73
CA LEU A 425 18.51 6.86 8.50
C LEU A 425 19.73 6.30 9.26
N GLY A 426 20.92 6.44 8.71
CA GLY A 426 22.14 5.87 9.27
C GLY A 426 22.26 4.37 9.06
N ILE A 427 21.60 3.84 8.03
CA ILE A 427 21.61 2.43 7.58
C ILE A 427 21.70 2.36 6.06
N SER A 428 22.09 1.18 5.54
CA SER A 428 22.14 0.93 4.09
C SER A 428 20.76 1.04 3.44
N VAL A 429 20.70 1.66 2.26
CA VAL A 429 19.53 1.71 1.38
C VAL A 429 19.81 0.85 0.16
N GLU A 430 18.99 -0.17 -0.07
CA GLU A 430 19.16 -1.16 -1.13
C GLU A 430 18.06 -1.01 -2.19
N ARG A 431 18.44 -0.80 -3.45
CA ARG A 431 17.52 -0.74 -4.58
C ARG A 431 17.66 -2.02 -5.41
N PRO A 432 16.56 -2.75 -5.70
CA PRO A 432 16.60 -3.95 -6.53
C PRO A 432 16.68 -3.60 -8.03
N GLU A 433 17.17 -4.56 -8.85
CA GLU A 433 17.12 -4.46 -10.31
C GLU A 433 15.68 -4.35 -10.84
N VAL A 434 14.74 -5.09 -10.24
CA VAL A 434 13.33 -5.06 -10.61
C VAL A 434 12.58 -4.14 -9.65
N THR A 435 12.22 -2.95 -10.11
CA THR A 435 11.50 -1.95 -9.31
C THR A 435 9.97 -2.14 -9.29
N GLU A 436 9.42 -3.02 -10.13
CA GLU A 436 8.00 -3.40 -10.16
C GLU A 436 7.69 -4.49 -9.11
N THR A 437 8.13 -4.26 -7.89
CA THR A 437 8.14 -5.25 -6.80
C THR A 437 6.73 -5.66 -6.37
N THR A 438 5.74 -4.78 -6.48
CA THR A 438 4.33 -5.05 -6.16
C THR A 438 3.76 -6.14 -7.06
N ALA A 439 3.85 -5.99 -8.37
CA ALA A 439 3.39 -7.00 -9.32
C ALA A 439 4.23 -8.28 -9.23
N LEU A 440 5.55 -8.14 -9.01
CA LEU A 440 6.46 -9.29 -8.85
C LEU A 440 6.08 -10.13 -7.62
N GLY A 441 5.71 -9.49 -6.50
CA GLY A 441 5.28 -10.19 -5.30
C GLY A 441 4.01 -11.01 -5.52
N ALA A 442 3.01 -10.47 -6.24
CA ALA A 442 1.84 -11.23 -6.63
C ALA A 442 2.19 -12.41 -7.55
N ALA A 443 3.14 -12.21 -8.48
CA ALA A 443 3.65 -13.29 -9.33
C ALA A 443 4.37 -14.37 -8.51
N TYR A 444 5.19 -13.99 -7.54
CA TYR A 444 5.88 -14.95 -6.67
C TYR A 444 4.90 -15.80 -5.84
N LEU A 445 3.86 -15.19 -5.27
CA LEU A 445 2.81 -15.91 -4.54
C LEU A 445 2.09 -16.91 -5.45
N ALA A 446 1.69 -16.49 -6.65
CA ALA A 446 1.05 -17.36 -7.63
C ALA A 446 1.99 -18.49 -8.11
N GLY A 447 3.26 -18.17 -8.37
CA GLY A 447 4.27 -19.12 -8.78
C GLY A 447 4.62 -20.14 -7.69
N LEU A 448 4.56 -19.73 -6.41
CA LEU A 448 4.73 -20.62 -5.25
C LEU A 448 3.61 -21.66 -5.22
N GLN A 449 2.36 -21.25 -5.32
CA GLN A 449 1.21 -22.14 -5.36
C GLN A 449 1.19 -23.02 -6.62
N ALA A 450 1.67 -22.50 -7.76
CA ALA A 450 1.79 -23.26 -9.01
C ALA A 450 2.98 -24.24 -9.04
N GLY A 451 3.82 -24.28 -7.98
CA GLY A 451 5.02 -25.11 -7.89
C GLY A 451 6.14 -24.70 -8.87
N ILE A 452 6.15 -23.46 -9.31
CA ILE A 452 7.28 -22.85 -10.06
C ILE A 452 8.42 -22.56 -9.09
N TYR A 453 8.10 -22.01 -7.93
CA TYR A 453 9.03 -21.80 -6.82
C TYR A 453 8.78 -22.85 -5.75
N ARG A 454 9.87 -23.40 -5.18
CA ARG A 454 9.80 -24.46 -4.17
C ARG A 454 9.40 -23.94 -2.79
N ASP A 455 9.96 -22.81 -2.42
CA ASP A 455 9.90 -22.18 -1.11
C ASP A 455 10.34 -20.70 -1.17
N LEU A 456 10.35 -20.02 -0.04
CA LEU A 456 10.76 -18.60 0.06
C LEU A 456 12.27 -18.43 -0.20
N ASP A 457 13.09 -19.41 0.13
CA ASP A 457 14.54 -19.36 -0.14
C ASP A 457 14.80 -19.35 -1.64
N HIS A 458 14.09 -20.19 -2.40
CA HIS A 458 14.19 -20.20 -3.87
C HIS A 458 13.73 -18.87 -4.50
N ILE A 459 12.73 -18.19 -3.90
CA ILE A 459 12.31 -16.86 -4.34
C ILE A 459 13.41 -15.84 -4.01
N SER A 460 14.01 -15.92 -2.83
CA SER A 460 15.09 -15.01 -2.40
C SER A 460 16.31 -15.06 -3.32
N GLU A 461 16.61 -16.22 -3.92
CA GLU A 461 17.65 -16.37 -4.93
C GLU A 461 17.41 -15.55 -6.21
N LYS A 462 16.17 -15.09 -6.44
CA LYS A 462 15.79 -14.27 -7.61
C LYS A 462 15.92 -12.77 -7.36
N TRP A 463 16.06 -12.36 -6.10
CA TRP A 463 16.24 -10.96 -5.78
C TRP A 463 17.70 -10.53 -6.09
N HIS A 464 17.85 -9.50 -6.90
CA HIS A 464 19.15 -8.97 -7.30
C HIS A 464 19.27 -7.50 -6.96
N LEU A 465 20.38 -7.13 -6.35
CA LEU A 465 20.72 -5.76 -6.00
C LEU A 465 21.16 -4.99 -7.24
N ASP A 466 20.54 -3.83 -7.51
CA ASP A 466 21.01 -2.84 -8.49
C ASP A 466 22.03 -1.89 -7.85
N ALA A 467 21.67 -1.27 -6.73
CA ALA A 467 22.52 -0.32 -6.04
C ALA A 467 22.36 -0.39 -4.52
N SER A 468 23.45 -0.20 -3.79
CA SER A 468 23.48 0.03 -2.34
C SER A 468 24.06 1.40 -2.05
N PHE A 469 23.39 2.13 -1.15
CA PHE A 469 23.78 3.45 -0.68
C PHE A 469 24.11 3.34 0.81
N GLU A 470 25.37 3.58 1.16
CA GLU A 470 25.85 3.51 2.53
C GLU A 470 25.88 4.91 3.15
N PRO A 471 25.63 5.05 4.49
CA PRO A 471 25.72 6.35 5.15
C PRO A 471 27.10 6.97 5.04
N ASP A 472 27.19 8.19 4.50
CA ASP A 472 28.45 8.94 4.30
C ASP A 472 28.40 10.35 4.91
N ILE A 473 27.35 10.67 5.68
CA ILE A 473 27.20 11.97 6.32
C ILE A 473 27.96 12.02 7.64
N GLU A 474 28.60 13.16 7.90
CA GLU A 474 29.26 13.40 9.19
C GLU A 474 28.20 13.46 10.32
N PRO A 475 28.41 12.75 11.46
CA PRO A 475 27.40 12.62 12.53
C PRO A 475 26.83 13.93 13.07
N GLY A 476 27.69 14.97 13.23
CA GLY A 476 27.24 16.28 13.70
C GLY A 476 26.35 16.99 12.69
N ARG A 477 26.63 16.84 11.39
CA ARG A 477 25.81 17.37 10.32
C ARG A 477 24.43 16.66 10.27
N ARG A 478 24.43 15.32 10.33
CA ARG A 478 23.19 14.53 10.42
C ARG A 478 22.32 15.02 11.58
N GLN A 479 22.89 15.14 12.78
CA GLN A 479 22.15 15.58 13.96
C GLN A 479 21.59 17.00 13.80
N GLY A 480 22.35 17.91 13.17
CA GLY A 480 21.90 19.27 12.86
C GLY A 480 20.68 19.29 11.96
N LEU A 481 20.68 18.49 10.88
CA LEU A 481 19.56 18.36 9.95
C LEU A 481 18.30 17.80 10.64
N LEU A 482 18.45 16.75 11.44
CA LEU A 482 17.34 16.14 12.19
C LEU A 482 16.77 17.07 13.25
N ASN A 483 17.58 17.86 13.93
CA ASN A 483 17.11 18.84 14.90
C ASN A 483 16.29 19.94 14.21
N GLY A 484 16.76 20.45 13.05
CA GLY A 484 16.02 21.43 12.26
C GLY A 484 14.67 20.87 11.74
N TRP A 485 14.64 19.60 11.32
CA TRP A 485 13.40 18.93 10.92
C TRP A 485 12.41 18.82 12.09
N LYS A 486 12.85 18.33 13.27
CA LYS A 486 12.00 18.21 14.46
C LYS A 486 11.43 19.57 14.91
N ASP A 487 12.23 20.64 14.84
CA ASP A 487 11.74 22.00 15.10
C ASP A 487 10.68 22.44 14.07
N ALA A 488 10.90 22.17 12.78
CA ALA A 488 9.95 22.50 11.72
C ALA A 488 8.60 21.77 11.89
N VAL A 489 8.64 20.46 12.18
CA VAL A 489 7.42 19.66 12.44
C VAL A 489 6.67 20.18 13.66
N LYS A 490 7.36 20.46 14.76
CA LYS A 490 6.75 21.00 15.99
C LYS A 490 5.98 22.31 15.74
N ARG A 491 6.43 23.13 14.79
CA ARG A 491 5.76 24.42 14.45
C ARG A 491 4.47 24.25 13.64
N VAL A 492 4.25 23.12 12.99
CA VAL A 492 3.04 22.86 12.21
C VAL A 492 2.02 21.98 12.93
N GLN A 493 2.42 21.27 13.98
CA GLN A 493 1.52 20.49 14.82
C GLN A 493 0.46 21.38 15.46
N THR A 494 -0.82 20.95 15.41
CA THR A 494 -1.96 21.67 15.96
C THR A 494 -2.31 21.23 17.38
N SER A 495 -1.91 20.04 17.77
CA SER A 495 -2.01 19.53 19.15
C SER A 495 -0.62 19.36 19.73
N PRO A 496 -0.36 19.74 20.99
CA PRO A 496 0.90 19.38 21.63
C PRO A 496 1.03 17.86 21.63
N SER A 497 2.18 17.36 21.18
CA SER A 497 2.56 15.96 21.45
C SER A 497 2.71 15.81 22.97
N ASP A 498 1.87 14.97 23.58
CA ASP A 498 2.00 14.54 24.97
C ASP A 498 3.31 13.79 25.21
#